data_750056818539ac845c7b8e4a4527ddb7
#
_entry.id   750056818539ac845c7b8e4a4527ddb7
#
_cell.length_a   1.000
_cell.length_b   1.000
_cell.length_c   1.000
_cell.angle_alpha   90.00
_cell.angle_beta   90.00
_cell.angle_gamma   90.00
#
_symmetry.space_group_name_H-M   'P 1'
#
loop_
_entity.id
_entity.type
_entity.pdbx_description
1 polymer ?
#
loop_
_entity_poly.entity_id
_entity_poly.type
_entity_poly.pdbx_seq_one_letter_code
_entity_poly.pdbx_strand_id
1 'polypeptide(L)'
;MKQTRFIPIENCGLQLRESADGQPSRTVVGRPIMFGVRSVNLTPWSDTRVVYEILEPGCITQELINRSDVVYNNNHSNDIANMIGRCRNGKGTLTLALREQYVESECDYPNTTVANDTLEQIRLGNVYGMSFAFEDDWQDTENGVSYERTNETVDGKEVWLRHVKKIVALYDVANVTHPAYEQTSVGTREQSDRINEAIDAQLKRECGDDEAKKKAEEEAKAEEERKAKEEQEARELAEREQKEREAVAVMRMRRNRLALQNRDIETFSY
;
A
#
# COMPACT_ATOMS: atom_id res chain seq x y z
N MET A 1 -1.95 12.51 11.01
CA MET A 1 -1.41 12.64 12.40
C MET A 1 0.11 12.56 12.34
N LYS A 2 0.83 13.49 13.03
CA LYS A 2 2.29 13.51 13.04
C LYS A 2 2.87 12.20 13.60
N GLN A 3 3.76 11.58 12.86
CA GLN A 3 4.49 10.35 13.21
C GLN A 3 5.98 10.62 13.17
N THR A 4 6.76 9.89 13.96
CA THR A 4 8.24 9.95 13.94
C THR A 4 8.80 8.59 13.57
N ARG A 5 9.88 8.57 12.80
CA ARG A 5 10.60 7.35 12.43
C ARG A 5 12.09 7.57 12.53
N PHE A 6 12.71 6.59 13.16
CA PHE A 6 14.16 6.54 13.32
C PHE A 6 14.77 5.73 12.18
N ILE A 7 15.88 6.19 11.67
CA ILE A 7 16.63 5.49 10.62
C ILE A 7 17.68 4.59 11.25
N PRO A 8 17.80 3.33 10.81
CA PRO A 8 18.88 2.45 11.24
C PRO A 8 20.25 3.10 11.05
N ILE A 9 21.14 2.91 12.02
CA ILE A 9 22.44 3.59 12.11
C ILE A 9 23.24 3.44 10.81
N GLU A 10 23.30 2.24 10.27
CA GLU A 10 24.00 1.89 9.05
C GLU A 10 23.51 2.66 7.81
N ASN A 11 22.27 3.12 7.83
CA ASN A 11 21.64 3.82 6.72
C ASN A 11 21.64 5.34 6.86
N CYS A 12 21.84 5.85 8.08
CA CYS A 12 21.71 7.27 8.41
C CYS A 12 22.79 8.15 7.75
N GLY A 13 24.03 7.66 7.69
CA GLY A 13 25.15 8.38 7.05
C GLY A 13 25.37 9.78 7.60
N LEU A 14 25.05 10.04 8.88
CA LEU A 14 25.24 11.35 9.52
C LEU A 14 26.73 11.65 9.68
N GLN A 15 27.19 12.72 9.04
CA GLN A 15 28.60 13.12 9.07
C GLN A 15 28.80 14.60 8.81
N LEU A 16 29.94 15.10 9.23
CA LEU A 16 30.43 16.44 8.81
C LEU A 16 30.97 16.34 7.40
N ARG A 17 30.60 17.30 6.53
CA ARG A 17 31.24 17.45 5.22
C ARG A 17 32.66 17.87 5.41
N GLU A 18 33.60 17.29 4.67
CA GLU A 18 34.97 17.76 4.62
C GLU A 18 35.05 19.13 3.90
N SER A 19 35.81 20.06 4.46
CA SER A 19 36.07 21.35 3.83
C SER A 19 37.24 21.24 2.87
N ALA A 20 37.11 21.81 1.68
CA ALA A 20 38.15 21.80 0.66
C ALA A 20 39.42 22.55 1.05
N ASP A 21 39.33 23.45 2.02
CA ASP A 21 40.45 24.29 2.51
C ASP A 21 41.07 23.79 3.82
N GLY A 22 40.65 22.59 4.30
CA GLY A 22 41.15 22.01 5.55
C GLY A 22 40.62 22.68 6.83
N GLN A 23 39.72 23.64 6.72
CA GLN A 23 39.08 24.25 7.88
C GLN A 23 37.96 23.33 8.43
N PRO A 24 37.65 23.37 9.74
CA PRO A 24 36.54 22.61 10.28
C PRO A 24 35.22 22.99 9.63
N SER A 25 34.61 22.07 8.90
CA SER A 25 33.29 22.28 8.29
C SER A 25 32.21 22.40 9.36
N ARG A 26 31.20 23.25 9.08
CA ARG A 26 29.99 23.34 9.87
C ARG A 26 28.79 22.70 9.14
N THR A 27 29.01 22.21 7.94
CA THR A 27 27.98 21.55 7.14
C THR A 27 27.86 20.11 7.55
N VAL A 28 26.68 19.73 8.01
CA VAL A 28 26.31 18.36 8.36
C VAL A 28 25.45 17.79 7.25
N VAL A 29 25.80 16.59 6.81
CA VAL A 29 25.03 15.81 5.83
C VAL A 29 24.54 14.53 6.47
N GLY A 30 23.38 14.04 6.01
CA GLY A 30 22.81 12.79 6.50
C GLY A 30 21.61 12.34 5.67
N ARG A 31 21.08 11.17 6.01
CA ARG A 31 19.95 10.55 5.32
C ARG A 31 18.82 10.29 6.32
N PRO A 32 18.00 11.31 6.62
CA PRO A 32 16.93 11.17 7.61
C PRO A 32 15.77 10.29 7.13
N ILE A 33 15.66 9.97 5.85
CA ILE A 33 14.57 9.20 5.27
C ILE A 33 15.16 8.21 4.27
N MET A 34 14.84 6.90 4.44
CA MET A 34 15.25 5.81 3.56
C MET A 34 14.03 5.16 2.95
N PHE A 35 14.10 4.80 1.66
CA PHE A 35 13.05 4.08 0.95
C PHE A 35 13.39 2.59 0.83
N GLY A 36 12.36 1.73 0.85
CA GLY A 36 12.49 0.29 0.68
C GLY A 36 13.17 -0.45 1.84
N VAL A 37 13.41 0.21 2.97
CA VAL A 37 14.06 -0.37 4.15
C VAL A 37 13.02 -0.60 5.25
N ARG A 38 13.06 -1.78 5.88
CA ARG A 38 12.20 -2.07 7.05
C ARG A 38 12.56 -1.18 8.23
N SER A 39 11.56 -0.63 8.87
CA SER A 39 11.69 0.09 10.14
C SER A 39 11.95 -0.88 11.30
N VAL A 40 12.13 -0.34 12.49
CA VAL A 40 11.97 -1.09 13.74
C VAL A 40 10.52 -1.50 13.94
N ASN A 41 10.28 -2.48 14.87
CA ASN A 41 8.93 -2.90 15.21
C ASN A 41 8.07 -1.72 15.71
N LEU A 42 6.97 -1.44 15.02
CA LEU A 42 6.02 -0.38 15.36
C LEU A 42 4.95 -0.81 16.36
N THR A 43 4.83 -2.11 16.61
CA THR A 43 3.80 -2.69 17.49
C THR A 43 4.40 -3.49 18.65
N PRO A 44 5.31 -2.90 19.45
CA PRO A 44 5.98 -3.63 20.53
C PRO A 44 5.01 -4.09 21.62
N TRP A 45 3.87 -3.46 21.74
CA TRP A 45 2.82 -3.76 22.72
C TRP A 45 1.75 -4.73 22.22
N SER A 46 1.90 -5.22 20.98
CA SER A 46 0.99 -6.24 20.44
C SER A 46 1.41 -7.64 20.88
N ASP A 47 0.45 -8.44 21.31
CA ASP A 47 0.68 -9.84 21.71
C ASP A 47 0.63 -10.80 20.50
N THR A 48 0.11 -10.36 19.37
CA THR A 48 -0.16 -11.21 18.20
C THR A 48 0.62 -10.84 16.95
N ARG A 49 1.08 -9.58 16.84
CA ARG A 49 1.69 -9.05 15.61
C ARG A 49 2.96 -8.28 15.88
N VAL A 50 3.90 -8.42 14.95
CA VAL A 50 5.07 -7.54 14.79
C VAL A 50 4.89 -6.81 13.47
N VAL A 51 4.86 -5.49 13.49
CA VAL A 51 4.66 -4.69 12.28
C VAL A 51 5.89 -3.85 12.00
N TYR A 52 6.49 -4.07 10.84
CA TYR A 52 7.53 -3.22 10.28
C TYR A 52 6.94 -2.28 9.23
N GLU A 53 7.51 -1.10 9.10
CA GLU A 53 7.13 -0.14 8.08
C GLU A 53 8.14 -0.11 6.94
N ILE A 54 7.65 0.07 5.74
CA ILE A 54 8.44 0.36 4.55
C ILE A 54 7.90 1.64 3.92
N LEU A 55 8.77 2.63 3.76
CA LEU A 55 8.47 3.80 2.94
C LEU A 55 8.73 3.42 1.48
N GLU A 56 7.68 3.39 0.67
CA GLU A 56 7.82 3.02 -0.73
C GLU A 56 8.56 4.11 -1.53
N PRO A 57 9.41 3.72 -2.49
CA PRO A 57 9.96 4.68 -3.43
C PRO A 57 8.85 5.48 -4.10
N GLY A 58 8.95 6.80 -4.06
CA GLY A 58 7.92 7.70 -4.58
C GLY A 58 6.87 8.16 -3.56
N CYS A 59 6.88 7.64 -2.32
CA CYS A 59 5.98 8.14 -1.26
C CYS A 59 6.20 9.61 -0.90
N ILE A 60 7.37 10.16 -1.21
CA ILE A 60 7.74 11.57 -1.11
C ILE A 60 8.03 12.10 -2.50
N THR A 61 7.50 13.28 -2.81
CA THR A 61 7.76 13.97 -4.07
C THR A 61 8.61 15.22 -3.84
N GLN A 62 9.31 15.66 -4.87
CA GLN A 62 10.05 16.93 -4.80
C GLN A 62 9.12 18.12 -4.56
N GLU A 63 7.89 18.05 -5.07
CA GLU A 63 6.87 19.08 -4.82
C GLU A 63 6.49 19.13 -3.32
N LEU A 64 6.33 17.98 -2.67
CA LEU A 64 6.08 17.94 -1.23
C LEU A 64 7.20 18.58 -0.45
N ILE A 65 8.47 18.27 -0.76
CA ILE A 65 9.64 18.86 -0.12
C ILE A 65 9.62 20.39 -0.33
N ASN A 66 9.39 20.84 -1.56
CA ASN A 66 9.44 22.25 -1.93
C ASN A 66 8.35 23.09 -1.27
N ARG A 67 7.18 22.51 -0.94
CA ARG A 67 6.08 23.20 -0.26
C ARG A 67 6.09 23.07 1.26
N SER A 68 6.90 22.16 1.78
CA SER A 68 6.98 21.88 3.23
C SER A 68 7.75 22.97 3.98
N ASP A 69 7.45 23.04 5.27
CA ASP A 69 8.19 23.84 6.24
C ASP A 69 8.80 22.88 7.25
N VAL A 70 10.05 22.48 6.99
CA VAL A 70 10.76 21.43 7.73
C VAL A 70 11.78 22.03 8.65
N VAL A 71 11.68 21.72 9.94
CA VAL A 71 12.63 22.15 10.96
C VAL A 71 13.74 21.09 11.11
N TYR A 72 14.99 21.52 11.30
CA TYR A 72 16.06 20.65 11.75
C TYR A 72 16.36 20.95 13.25
N ASN A 73 16.24 19.93 14.08
CA ASN A 73 16.35 20.05 15.52
C ASN A 73 17.05 18.83 16.17
N ASN A 74 17.19 18.85 17.49
CA ASN A 74 17.63 17.69 18.26
C ASN A 74 16.41 17.05 18.95
N ASN A 75 16.30 15.71 18.81
CA ASN A 75 15.28 14.86 19.46
C ASN A 75 13.83 15.34 19.26
N HIS A 76 13.49 15.85 18.06
CA HIS A 76 12.15 16.35 17.73
C HIS A 76 11.63 17.46 18.66
N SER A 77 12.53 18.25 19.20
CA SER A 77 12.17 19.32 20.13
C SER A 77 11.44 20.44 19.41
N ASN A 78 10.33 20.90 20.01
CA ASN A 78 9.62 22.09 19.54
C ASN A 78 10.15 23.39 20.17
N ASP A 79 11.18 23.30 21.02
CA ASP A 79 11.82 24.48 21.62
C ASP A 79 12.73 25.16 20.59
N ILE A 80 12.57 26.46 20.42
CA ILE A 80 13.38 27.26 19.54
C ILE A 80 14.88 27.18 19.91
N ALA A 81 15.20 26.97 21.18
CA ALA A 81 16.57 26.79 21.65
C ALA A 81 17.24 25.54 21.05
N ASN A 82 16.48 24.56 20.61
CA ASN A 82 16.99 23.31 20.00
C ASN A 82 16.91 23.31 18.48
N MET A 83 16.48 24.41 17.86
CA MET A 83 16.43 24.52 16.39
C MET A 83 17.84 24.80 15.83
N ILE A 84 18.25 23.96 14.88
CA ILE A 84 19.54 24.05 14.21
C ILE A 84 19.38 24.66 12.81
N GLY A 85 18.36 24.23 12.08
CA GLY A 85 18.14 24.67 10.72
C GLY A 85 16.68 24.60 10.30
N ARG A 86 16.37 25.10 9.12
CA ARG A 86 15.01 25.10 8.58
C ARG A 86 15.03 25.13 7.05
N CYS A 87 14.17 24.35 6.45
CA CYS A 87 13.83 24.43 5.04
C CYS A 87 12.38 24.86 4.91
N ARG A 88 12.12 26.07 4.41
CA ARG A 88 10.77 26.57 4.18
C ARG A 88 10.55 26.86 2.71
N ASN A 89 9.60 26.21 2.09
CA ASN A 89 9.32 26.33 0.67
C ASN A 89 10.61 26.12 -0.19
N GLY A 90 11.36 25.06 0.15
CA GLY A 90 12.61 24.71 -0.54
C GLY A 90 13.80 25.65 -0.29
N LYS A 91 13.73 26.56 0.70
CA LYS A 91 14.79 27.54 1.02
C LYS A 91 15.10 27.56 2.51
N GLY A 92 16.34 27.83 2.85
CA GLY A 92 16.78 28.00 4.24
C GLY A 92 18.18 27.49 4.48
N THR A 93 18.54 27.27 5.75
CA THR A 93 19.82 26.70 6.18
C THR A 93 19.85 25.18 6.08
N LEU A 94 18.70 24.55 5.94
CA LEU A 94 18.51 23.12 5.66
C LEU A 94 18.14 22.95 4.19
N THR A 95 18.85 22.08 3.49
CA THR A 95 18.51 21.61 2.14
C THR A 95 18.07 20.14 2.23
N LEU A 96 16.96 19.82 1.58
CA LEU A 96 16.47 18.44 1.44
C LEU A 96 16.47 18.07 -0.05
N ALA A 97 17.24 17.06 -0.41
CA ALA A 97 17.36 16.59 -1.78
C ALA A 97 16.81 15.17 -1.92
N LEU A 98 15.79 15.01 -2.76
CA LEU A 98 15.23 13.71 -3.09
C LEU A 98 16.23 12.93 -3.96
N ARG A 99 16.56 11.71 -3.52
CA ARG A 99 17.38 10.73 -4.23
C ARG A 99 16.53 9.48 -4.49
N GLU A 100 17.03 8.58 -5.29
CA GLU A 100 16.32 7.36 -5.65
C GLU A 100 15.98 6.49 -4.42
N GLN A 101 16.92 6.35 -3.48
CA GLN A 101 16.79 5.46 -2.32
C GLN A 101 16.60 6.18 -0.99
N TYR A 102 16.72 7.51 -0.94
CA TYR A 102 16.66 8.29 0.29
C TYR A 102 16.37 9.77 0.04
N VAL A 103 16.04 10.48 1.10
CA VAL A 103 16.13 11.93 1.13
C VAL A 103 17.42 12.32 1.85
N GLU A 104 18.27 13.09 1.18
CA GLU A 104 19.49 13.67 1.74
C GLU A 104 19.17 14.98 2.42
N SER A 105 19.69 15.17 3.62
CA SER A 105 19.69 16.45 4.32
C SER A 105 21.09 17.03 4.33
N GLU A 106 21.18 18.31 4.03
CA GLU A 106 22.41 19.11 4.17
C GLU A 106 22.06 20.38 4.94
N CYS A 107 22.77 20.63 6.03
CA CYS A 107 22.53 21.80 6.87
C CYS A 107 23.82 22.48 7.27
N ASP A 108 23.91 23.78 7.00
CA ASP A 108 24.95 24.63 7.55
C ASP A 108 24.56 25.04 8.96
N TYR A 109 25.27 24.50 9.95
CA TYR A 109 24.98 24.74 11.36
C TYR A 109 25.33 26.17 11.73
N PRO A 110 24.39 26.94 12.28
CA PRO A 110 24.63 28.31 12.70
C PRO A 110 25.58 28.36 13.91
N ASN A 111 26.17 29.54 14.15
CA ASN A 111 27.04 29.76 15.31
C ASN A 111 26.18 30.07 16.58
N THR A 112 25.38 29.08 17.01
CA THR A 112 24.60 29.07 18.24
C THR A 112 25.15 28.03 19.21
N THR A 113 24.84 28.15 20.51
CA THR A 113 25.33 27.21 21.52
C THR A 113 24.89 25.79 21.17
N VAL A 114 23.58 25.54 20.92
CA VAL A 114 23.07 24.22 20.59
C VAL A 114 23.71 23.63 19.34
N ALA A 115 23.92 24.42 18.30
CA ALA A 115 24.56 23.94 17.07
C ALA A 115 26.03 23.61 17.28
N ASN A 116 26.78 24.42 18.05
CA ASN A 116 28.18 24.16 18.38
C ASN A 116 28.32 22.87 19.23
N ASP A 117 27.48 22.71 20.26
CA ASP A 117 27.48 21.54 21.11
C ASP A 117 27.12 20.27 20.30
N THR A 118 26.11 20.36 19.43
CA THR A 118 25.69 19.24 18.56
C THR A 118 26.80 18.87 17.58
N LEU A 119 27.48 19.84 16.95
CA LEU A 119 28.60 19.56 16.05
C LEU A 119 29.73 18.81 16.76
N GLU A 120 30.03 19.20 17.98
CA GLU A 120 31.06 18.52 18.76
C GLU A 120 30.64 17.10 19.12
N GLN A 121 29.37 16.87 19.50
CA GLN A 121 28.84 15.52 19.77
C GLN A 121 28.87 14.62 18.50
N ILE A 122 28.61 15.19 17.31
CA ILE A 122 28.74 14.45 16.05
C ILE A 122 30.22 14.11 15.77
N ARG A 123 31.17 15.05 15.96
CA ARG A 123 32.60 14.79 15.81
C ARG A 123 33.12 13.68 16.73
N LEU A 124 32.64 13.67 17.96
CA LEU A 124 32.97 12.65 18.96
C LEU A 124 32.28 11.30 18.70
N GLY A 125 31.35 11.23 17.74
CA GLY A 125 30.57 10.02 17.47
C GLY A 125 29.50 9.72 18.53
N ASN A 126 29.17 10.67 19.41
CA ASN A 126 28.12 10.51 20.41
C ASN A 126 26.71 10.68 19.81
N VAL A 127 26.61 11.46 18.72
CA VAL A 127 25.39 11.65 17.95
C VAL A 127 25.66 11.16 16.52
N TYR A 128 25.00 10.09 16.14
CA TYR A 128 25.23 9.38 14.88
C TYR A 128 23.93 8.94 14.21
N GLY A 129 22.78 9.22 14.81
CA GLY A 129 21.46 8.81 14.34
C GLY A 129 20.61 9.99 13.89
N MET A 130 19.74 9.72 12.95
CA MET A 130 18.72 10.67 12.48
C MET A 130 17.32 10.07 12.59
N SER A 131 16.35 10.97 12.60
CA SER A 131 14.94 10.67 12.61
C SER A 131 14.20 11.73 11.81
N PHE A 132 12.98 11.47 11.43
CA PHE A 132 12.12 12.45 10.76
C PHE A 132 10.68 12.34 11.26
N ALA A 133 9.93 13.41 11.13
CA ALA A 133 8.52 13.48 11.48
C ALA A 133 7.68 13.84 10.26
N PHE A 134 6.62 13.07 10.04
CA PHE A 134 5.79 13.17 8.87
C PHE A 134 4.31 12.85 9.17
N GLU A 135 3.47 13.04 8.18
CA GLU A 135 2.10 12.54 8.14
C GLU A 135 1.89 11.80 6.84
N ASP A 136 1.29 10.61 6.92
CA ASP A 136 0.93 9.80 5.78
C ASP A 136 -0.58 9.88 5.47
N ASP A 137 -0.96 9.40 4.30
CA ASP A 137 -2.35 9.32 3.86
C ASP A 137 -2.99 8.00 4.31
N TRP A 138 -3.06 7.78 5.61
CA TRP A 138 -3.54 6.53 6.21
C TRP A 138 -5.01 6.21 5.90
N GLN A 139 -5.80 7.20 5.45
CA GLN A 139 -7.21 7.02 5.09
C GLN A 139 -7.37 6.42 3.69
N ASP A 140 -6.41 6.68 2.79
CA ASP A 140 -6.36 6.06 1.47
C ASP A 140 -5.64 4.71 1.56
N THR A 141 -6.42 3.64 1.68
CA THR A 141 -5.88 2.28 1.82
C THR A 141 -5.35 1.70 0.52
N GLU A 142 -5.65 2.30 -0.61
CA GLU A 142 -5.16 1.88 -1.92
C GLU A 142 -3.84 2.58 -2.27
N ASN A 143 -3.81 3.92 -2.20
CA ASN A 143 -2.68 4.72 -2.65
C ASN A 143 -1.90 5.37 -1.50
N GLY A 144 -2.38 5.32 -0.28
CA GLY A 144 -1.76 5.94 0.89
C GLY A 144 -1.00 4.95 1.76
N VAL A 145 -1.70 4.10 2.50
CA VAL A 145 -1.13 3.09 3.40
C VAL A 145 -1.84 1.76 3.26
N SER A 146 -1.07 0.68 3.05
CA SER A 146 -1.59 -0.68 3.02
C SER A 146 -0.80 -1.58 3.96
N TYR A 147 -1.38 -2.73 4.31
CA TYR A 147 -0.77 -3.73 5.17
C TYR A 147 -0.68 -5.06 4.43
N GLU A 148 0.47 -5.74 4.54
CA GLU A 148 0.73 -7.04 3.94
C GLU A 148 1.13 -8.03 5.03
N ARG A 149 0.46 -9.19 5.06
CA ARG A 149 0.85 -10.31 5.92
C ARG A 149 1.99 -11.07 5.27
N THR A 150 3.10 -11.23 5.97
CA THR A 150 4.21 -12.05 5.51
C THR A 150 4.06 -13.51 5.96
N ASN A 151 4.95 -14.38 5.49
CA ASN A 151 5.06 -15.76 5.99
C ASN A 151 6.04 -15.87 7.18
N GLU A 152 6.54 -14.74 7.71
CA GLU A 152 7.49 -14.70 8.79
C GLU A 152 6.79 -14.72 10.15
N THR A 153 7.48 -15.24 11.17
CA THR A 153 7.07 -15.14 12.58
C THR A 153 8.25 -14.69 13.42
N VAL A 154 8.01 -13.83 14.38
CA VAL A 154 9.00 -13.37 15.37
C VAL A 154 8.39 -13.57 16.76
N ASP A 155 9.08 -14.32 17.62
CA ASP A 155 8.62 -14.67 18.97
C ASP A 155 7.18 -15.24 19.01
N GLY A 156 6.82 -16.04 17.99
CA GLY A 156 5.48 -16.62 17.85
C GLY A 156 4.39 -15.67 17.38
N LYS A 157 4.74 -14.43 17.03
CA LYS A 157 3.83 -13.40 16.51
C LYS A 157 3.92 -13.33 14.99
N GLU A 158 2.80 -13.03 14.33
CA GLU A 158 2.76 -12.80 12.88
C GLU A 158 3.50 -11.53 12.50
N VAL A 159 4.28 -11.59 11.42
CA VAL A 159 4.97 -10.43 10.87
C VAL A 159 4.13 -9.79 9.76
N TRP A 160 3.89 -8.50 9.90
CA TRP A 160 3.19 -7.67 8.93
C TRP A 160 4.08 -6.53 8.45
N LEU A 161 3.92 -6.15 7.19
CA LEU A 161 4.55 -4.97 6.59
C LEU A 161 3.50 -3.88 6.40
N ARG A 162 3.82 -2.68 6.86
CA ARG A 162 3.06 -1.46 6.62
C ARG A 162 3.72 -0.69 5.49
N HIS A 163 3.10 -0.65 4.34
CA HIS A 163 3.59 0.05 3.16
C HIS A 163 3.05 1.47 3.13
N VAL A 164 3.93 2.45 3.28
CA VAL A 164 3.59 3.88 3.14
C VAL A 164 3.88 4.29 1.71
N LYS A 165 2.84 4.45 0.91
CA LYS A 165 2.89 4.81 -0.50
C LYS A 165 2.81 6.32 -0.73
N LYS A 166 2.30 7.08 0.27
CA LYS A 166 2.12 8.52 0.16
C LYS A 166 2.29 9.23 1.50
N ILE A 167 3.20 10.19 1.54
CA ILE A 167 3.38 11.14 2.63
C ILE A 167 2.73 12.47 2.22
N VAL A 168 1.93 13.03 3.11
CA VAL A 168 1.17 14.27 2.86
C VAL A 168 1.80 15.51 3.48
N ALA A 169 2.59 15.32 4.55
CA ALA A 169 3.32 16.41 5.20
C ALA A 169 4.66 15.94 5.78
N LEU A 170 5.69 16.80 5.69
CA LEU A 170 6.97 16.68 6.39
C LEU A 170 7.06 17.82 7.42
N TYR A 171 7.42 17.50 8.66
CA TYR A 171 7.46 18.45 9.77
C TYR A 171 8.86 18.78 10.23
N ASP A 172 9.66 17.75 10.48
CA ASP A 172 11.03 17.96 10.93
C ASP A 172 11.95 16.79 10.54
N VAL A 173 13.24 17.07 10.56
CA VAL A 173 14.32 16.09 10.64
C VAL A 173 15.12 16.38 11.90
N ALA A 174 15.61 15.35 12.57
CA ALA A 174 16.24 15.50 13.87
C ALA A 174 17.51 14.63 13.98
N ASN A 175 18.53 15.19 14.64
CA ASN A 175 19.56 14.36 15.25
C ASN A 175 18.96 13.68 16.48
N VAL A 176 19.25 12.41 16.68
CA VAL A 176 18.72 11.67 17.83
C VAL A 176 19.84 10.98 18.60
N THR A 177 19.74 11.03 19.93
CA THR A 177 20.72 10.43 20.84
C THR A 177 20.59 8.91 20.92
N HIS A 178 19.41 8.39 20.66
CA HIS A 178 19.12 6.95 20.65
C HIS A 178 18.43 6.62 19.33
N PRO A 179 19.19 6.43 18.24
CA PRO A 179 18.59 5.87 17.04
C PRO A 179 18.10 4.47 17.39
N ALA A 180 16.95 4.10 16.86
CA ALA A 180 16.34 2.83 17.20
C ALA A 180 17.25 1.68 16.81
N TYR A 181 17.80 0.99 17.80
CA TYR A 181 18.35 -0.35 17.62
C TYR A 181 17.19 -1.31 17.32
N GLU A 182 17.47 -2.40 16.61
CA GLU A 182 16.50 -3.46 16.34
C GLU A 182 15.75 -3.96 17.60
N GLN A 183 16.35 -3.75 18.78
CA GLN A 183 15.81 -4.16 20.07
C GLN A 183 15.04 -3.08 20.83
N THR A 184 15.06 -1.81 20.39
CA THR A 184 14.29 -0.74 21.02
C THR A 184 13.01 -0.46 20.24
N SER A 185 11.92 -0.92 20.77
CA SER A 185 10.58 -0.63 20.26
C SER A 185 10.20 0.83 20.50
N VAL A 186 9.94 1.57 19.42
CA VAL A 186 9.66 3.02 19.47
C VAL A 186 8.16 3.32 19.41
N GLY A 187 7.31 2.31 19.39
CA GLY A 187 5.86 2.49 19.34
C GLY A 187 5.26 2.75 20.73
N THR A 188 4.39 3.75 20.86
CA THR A 188 3.51 3.85 22.02
C THR A 188 2.44 2.74 21.97
N ARG A 189 1.83 2.41 23.12
CA ARG A 189 0.71 1.45 23.13
C ARG A 189 -0.42 1.92 22.21
N GLU A 190 -0.79 3.19 22.29
CA GLU A 190 -1.82 3.79 21.43
C GLU A 190 -1.50 3.63 19.92
N GLN A 191 -0.24 3.80 19.53
CA GLN A 191 0.18 3.58 18.14
C GLN A 191 0.07 2.11 17.75
N SER A 192 0.48 1.18 18.63
CA SER A 192 0.36 -0.26 18.39
C SER A 192 -1.10 -0.68 18.23
N ASP A 193 -1.98 -0.18 19.09
CA ASP A 193 -3.41 -0.48 19.05
C ASP A 193 -4.04 0.03 17.75
N ARG A 194 -3.75 1.25 17.33
CA ARG A 194 -4.25 1.83 16.07
C ARG A 194 -3.78 1.05 14.84
N ILE A 195 -2.53 0.60 14.80
CA ILE A 195 -2.02 -0.22 13.71
C ILE A 195 -2.75 -1.56 13.66
N ASN A 196 -2.95 -2.22 14.80
CA ASN A 196 -3.69 -3.47 14.88
C ASN A 196 -5.15 -3.30 14.45
N GLU A 197 -5.83 -2.24 14.87
CA GLU A 197 -7.18 -1.90 14.42
C GLU A 197 -7.27 -1.68 12.91
N ALA A 198 -6.28 -1.03 12.31
CA ALA A 198 -6.22 -0.80 10.87
C ALA A 198 -6.04 -2.12 10.09
N ILE A 199 -5.20 -3.03 10.57
CA ILE A 199 -5.04 -4.38 10.01
C ILE A 199 -6.34 -5.17 10.12
N ASP A 200 -7.00 -5.17 11.28
CA ASP A 200 -8.26 -5.87 11.48
C ASP A 200 -9.38 -5.31 10.58
N ALA A 201 -9.40 -4.02 10.36
CA ALA A 201 -10.34 -3.38 9.44
C ALA A 201 -10.06 -3.76 7.97
N GLN A 202 -8.80 -3.92 7.59
CA GLN A 202 -8.42 -4.40 6.25
C GLN A 202 -8.86 -5.86 6.06
N LEU A 203 -8.56 -6.74 7.00
CA LEU A 203 -8.95 -8.16 6.96
C LEU A 203 -10.48 -8.35 6.86
N LYS A 204 -11.25 -7.56 7.60
CA LYS A 204 -12.72 -7.60 7.53
C LYS A 204 -13.25 -7.22 6.14
N ARG A 205 -12.63 -6.24 5.47
CA ARG A 205 -13.00 -5.85 4.11
C ARG A 205 -12.68 -6.96 3.10
N GLU A 206 -11.47 -7.52 3.18
CA GLU A 206 -11.04 -8.60 2.30
C GLU A 206 -11.96 -9.85 2.42
N CYS A 207 -12.33 -10.25 3.64
CA CYS A 207 -13.28 -11.33 3.87
C CYS A 207 -14.68 -11.02 3.29
N GLY A 208 -15.16 -9.80 3.45
CA GLY A 208 -16.46 -9.37 2.91
C GLY A 208 -16.49 -9.38 1.39
N ASP A 209 -15.39 -8.94 0.75
CA ASP A 209 -15.25 -8.94 -0.71
C ASP A 209 -15.18 -10.37 -1.27
N ASP A 210 -14.53 -11.30 -0.55
CA ASP A 210 -14.46 -12.71 -0.96
C ASP A 210 -15.83 -13.42 -0.86
N GLU A 211 -16.62 -13.13 0.16
CA GLU A 211 -18.00 -13.64 0.28
C GLU A 211 -18.90 -13.08 -0.83
N ALA A 212 -18.78 -11.80 -1.13
CA ALA A 212 -19.54 -11.15 -2.21
C ALA A 212 -19.17 -11.73 -3.59
N LYS A 213 -17.89 -11.98 -3.86
CA LYS A 213 -17.42 -12.61 -5.10
C LYS A 213 -17.94 -14.04 -5.24
N LYS A 214 -17.86 -14.86 -4.17
CA LYS A 214 -18.40 -16.23 -4.19
C LYS A 214 -19.89 -16.24 -4.49
N LYS A 215 -20.65 -15.35 -3.87
CA LYS A 215 -22.08 -15.24 -4.11
C LYS A 215 -22.39 -14.83 -5.55
N ALA A 216 -21.65 -13.89 -6.11
CA ALA A 216 -21.80 -13.48 -7.51
C ALA A 216 -21.45 -14.60 -8.50
N GLU A 217 -20.41 -15.41 -8.20
CA GLU A 217 -20.06 -16.59 -9.02
C GLU A 217 -21.13 -17.69 -8.95
N GLU A 218 -21.72 -17.94 -7.77
CA GLU A 218 -22.80 -18.90 -7.63
C GLU A 218 -24.08 -18.44 -8.37
N GLU A 219 -24.42 -17.16 -8.28
CA GLU A 219 -25.56 -16.58 -9.01
C GLU A 219 -25.35 -16.66 -10.54
N ALA A 220 -24.13 -16.36 -11.02
CA ALA A 220 -23.79 -16.47 -12.44
C ALA A 220 -23.90 -17.90 -12.96
N LYS A 221 -23.40 -18.90 -12.21
CA LYS A 221 -23.53 -20.33 -12.56
C LYS A 221 -24.98 -20.78 -12.60
N ALA A 222 -25.77 -20.38 -11.60
CA ALA A 222 -27.20 -20.71 -11.55
C ALA A 222 -27.97 -20.12 -12.75
N GLU A 223 -27.62 -18.91 -13.19
CA GLU A 223 -28.23 -18.29 -14.36
C GLU A 223 -27.82 -18.99 -15.65
N GLU A 224 -26.56 -19.42 -15.79
CA GLU A 224 -26.08 -20.19 -16.93
C GLU A 224 -26.78 -21.56 -17.06
N GLU A 225 -26.92 -22.27 -15.93
CA GLU A 225 -27.66 -23.54 -15.88
C GLU A 225 -29.14 -23.37 -16.25
N ARG A 226 -29.77 -22.26 -15.82
CA ARG A 226 -31.16 -21.96 -16.18
C ARG A 226 -31.29 -21.73 -17.67
N LYS A 227 -30.40 -20.93 -18.26
CA LYS A 227 -30.40 -20.67 -19.71
C LYS A 227 -30.16 -21.93 -20.53
N ALA A 228 -29.25 -22.80 -20.07
CA ALA A 228 -28.99 -24.08 -20.74
C ALA A 228 -30.21 -25.01 -20.71
N LYS A 229 -30.96 -25.06 -19.60
CA LYS A 229 -32.21 -25.83 -19.50
C LYS A 229 -33.29 -25.27 -20.41
N GLU A 230 -33.49 -23.96 -20.41
CA GLU A 230 -34.47 -23.28 -21.29
C GLU A 230 -34.15 -23.53 -22.78
N GLU A 231 -32.88 -23.53 -23.16
CA GLU A 231 -32.44 -23.84 -24.54
C GLU A 231 -32.67 -25.30 -24.90
N GLN A 232 -32.41 -26.21 -23.94
CA GLN A 232 -32.67 -27.65 -24.15
C GLN A 232 -34.17 -27.93 -24.30
N GLU A 233 -35.02 -27.35 -23.44
CA GLU A 233 -36.47 -27.49 -23.53
C GLU A 233 -37.02 -26.93 -24.86
N ALA A 234 -36.49 -25.79 -25.30
CA ALA A 234 -36.87 -25.21 -26.58
C ALA A 234 -36.47 -26.09 -27.77
N ARG A 235 -35.30 -26.75 -27.73
CA ARG A 235 -34.88 -27.74 -28.75
C ARG A 235 -35.77 -28.96 -28.78
N GLU A 236 -36.10 -29.53 -27.61
CA GLU A 236 -37.00 -30.69 -27.49
C GLU A 236 -38.40 -30.38 -28.01
N LEU A 237 -38.91 -29.16 -27.74
CA LEU A 237 -40.19 -28.70 -28.24
C LEU A 237 -40.18 -28.58 -29.76
N ALA A 238 -39.12 -27.97 -30.34
CA ALA A 238 -38.96 -27.80 -31.77
C ALA A 238 -38.86 -29.17 -32.50
N GLU A 239 -38.14 -30.15 -31.93
CA GLU A 239 -38.10 -31.52 -32.48
C GLU A 239 -39.45 -32.23 -32.46
N ARG A 240 -40.23 -32.02 -31.38
CA ARG A 240 -41.60 -32.56 -31.30
C ARG A 240 -42.50 -31.98 -32.38
N GLU A 241 -42.51 -30.68 -32.53
CA GLU A 241 -43.29 -30.02 -33.56
C GLU A 241 -42.89 -30.44 -34.98
N GLN A 242 -41.57 -30.63 -35.21
CA GLN A 242 -41.09 -31.10 -36.51
C GLN A 242 -41.58 -32.54 -36.77
N LYS A 243 -41.49 -33.46 -35.84
CA LYS A 243 -41.99 -34.83 -35.94
C LYS A 243 -43.49 -34.86 -36.21
N GLU A 244 -44.26 -34.02 -35.54
CA GLU A 244 -45.71 -33.90 -35.73
C GLU A 244 -46.05 -33.39 -37.14
N ARG A 245 -45.36 -32.36 -37.66
CA ARG A 245 -45.51 -31.87 -39.03
C ARG A 245 -45.16 -32.93 -40.06
N GLU A 246 -44.10 -33.71 -39.87
CA GLU A 246 -43.70 -34.83 -40.76
C GLU A 246 -44.77 -35.92 -40.71
N ALA A 247 -45.32 -36.31 -39.54
CA ALA A 247 -46.38 -37.29 -39.43
C ALA A 247 -47.65 -36.85 -40.15
N VAL A 248 -48.05 -35.61 -40.02
CA VAL A 248 -49.21 -35.01 -40.74
C VAL A 248 -48.95 -35.01 -42.24
N ALA A 249 -47.75 -34.66 -42.69
CA ALA A 249 -47.39 -34.70 -44.12
C ALA A 249 -47.47 -36.11 -44.71
N VAL A 250 -46.98 -37.12 -43.99
CA VAL A 250 -47.06 -38.55 -44.40
C VAL A 250 -48.52 -39.01 -44.45
N MET A 251 -49.35 -38.66 -43.46
CA MET A 251 -50.78 -38.99 -43.52
C MET A 251 -51.51 -38.33 -44.70
N ARG A 252 -51.16 -37.06 -45.03
CA ARG A 252 -51.72 -36.34 -46.17
C ARG A 252 -51.33 -37.00 -47.49
N MET A 253 -50.05 -37.41 -47.64
CA MET A 253 -49.58 -38.17 -48.82
C MET A 253 -50.31 -39.55 -48.95
N ARG A 254 -50.50 -40.25 -47.86
CA ARG A 254 -51.17 -41.54 -47.83
C ARG A 254 -52.64 -41.41 -48.25
N ARG A 255 -53.33 -40.37 -47.75
CA ARG A 255 -54.71 -40.05 -48.12
C ARG A 255 -54.83 -39.66 -49.59
N ASN A 256 -53.91 -38.88 -50.12
CA ASN A 256 -53.90 -38.49 -51.53
C ASN A 256 -53.63 -39.72 -52.47
N ARG A 257 -52.75 -40.62 -52.05
CA ARG A 257 -52.50 -41.87 -52.78
C ARG A 257 -53.67 -42.80 -52.82
N LEU A 258 -54.42 -42.95 -51.71
CA LEU A 258 -55.67 -43.69 -51.68
C LEU A 258 -56.75 -43.07 -52.55
N ALA A 259 -56.84 -41.74 -52.54
CA ALA A 259 -57.82 -41.04 -53.39
C ALA A 259 -57.50 -41.21 -54.91
N LEU A 260 -56.25 -41.27 -55.27
CA LEU A 260 -55.84 -41.56 -56.66
C LEU A 260 -56.13 -43.04 -57.04
N GLN A 261 -55.86 -44.00 -56.17
CA GLN A 261 -56.19 -45.41 -56.40
C GLN A 261 -57.71 -45.62 -56.55
N ASN A 262 -58.53 -44.97 -55.77
CA ASN A 262 -59.99 -45.04 -55.92
C ASN A 262 -60.52 -44.41 -57.22
N ARG A 263 -59.87 -43.37 -57.73
CA ARG A 263 -60.20 -42.78 -59.05
C ARG A 263 -59.89 -43.72 -60.19
N ASP A 264 -58.78 -44.46 -60.12
CA ASP A 264 -58.41 -45.40 -61.16
C ASP A 264 -59.34 -46.62 -61.22
N ILE A 265 -59.95 -46.99 -60.07
CA ILE A 265 -60.93 -48.07 -60.01
C ILE A 265 -62.28 -47.66 -60.64
N GLU A 266 -62.73 -46.40 -60.45
CA GLU A 266 -63.97 -45.86 -61.08
C GLU A 266 -63.85 -45.67 -62.60
N THR A 267 -62.66 -45.55 -63.18
CA THR A 267 -62.44 -45.39 -64.61
C THR A 267 -62.36 -46.70 -65.37
N PHE A 268 -62.30 -47.84 -64.69
CA PHE A 268 -62.30 -49.21 -65.32
C PHE A 268 -63.66 -49.96 -65.24
N SER A 269 -64.76 -49.30 -64.84
CA SER A 269 -66.08 -49.88 -64.71
C SER A 269 -67.06 -49.30 -65.76
N TYR A 270 -66.64 -49.28 -67.07
CA TYR A 270 -67.52 -49.11 -68.23
C TYR A 270 -67.12 -50.05 -69.33
#